data_b47f179d14cb5253e6ac0bee648eebe4
#
_entry.id   b47f179d14cb5253e6ac0bee648eebe4
#
_cell.length_a   1.000
_cell.length_b   1.000
_cell.length_c   1.000
_cell.angle_alpha   90.00
_cell.angle_beta   90.00
_cell.angle_gamma   90.00
#
_symmetry.space_group_name_H-M   'P 1'
#
loop_
_entity.id
_entity.type
_entity.pdbx_description
1 polymer ?
#
loop_
_entity_poly.entity_id
_entity_poly.type
_entity_poly.pdbx_seq_one_letter_code
_entity_poly.pdbx_strand_id
1 'polypeptide(L)'
;MQVTYINHSGFLVESEACYYIFDYYKGELPKLDKDKEVIVFCSHFHQDHFNPQIFEILNDMGMNYQAVLAKDINKRKYPAGVKITTAYHDKTYILDNGTQVSTLLSTDSGVAFVVKTKDSIIYHAGDLNDWYWEGEPDADNRQMTSRYRAEIDKLKGIHFDIAFVPLDPRQEDHYADGMIYFLENVECGAVFPMHYWDEPKVIDRFIAEYPKYKSRIRNTEL
;
A
#
# COMPACT_ATOMS: atom_id res chain seq x y z
N MET A 1 14.52 5.59 6.62
CA MET A 1 13.12 6.02 6.47
C MET A 1 12.35 5.77 7.76
N GLN A 2 11.42 6.67 8.10
CA GLN A 2 10.47 6.47 9.19
C GLN A 2 9.11 6.13 8.61
N VAL A 3 8.40 5.17 9.23
CA VAL A 3 7.05 4.76 8.83
C VAL A 3 6.10 5.12 9.95
N THR A 4 4.99 5.77 9.60
CA THR A 4 3.89 6.09 10.51
C THR A 4 2.62 5.45 9.97
N TYR A 5 1.99 4.61 10.76
CA TYR A 5 0.65 4.09 10.46
C TYR A 5 -0.38 5.20 10.68
N ILE A 6 -1.28 5.37 9.74
CA ILE A 6 -2.36 6.35 9.86
C ILE A 6 -3.65 5.65 10.24
N ASN A 7 -4.13 4.79 9.37
CA ASN A 7 -5.32 3.97 9.59
C ASN A 7 -5.52 2.97 8.44
N HIS A 8 -5.98 1.76 8.71
CA HIS A 8 -6.35 0.72 7.73
C HIS A 8 -5.19 0.37 6.79
N SER A 9 -5.20 0.84 5.54
CA SER A 9 -4.11 0.71 4.57
C SER A 9 -3.32 2.02 4.39
N GLY A 10 -3.61 3.02 5.23
CA GLY A 10 -3.00 4.34 5.18
C GLY A 10 -1.68 4.42 5.94
N PHE A 11 -0.61 4.79 5.23
CA PHE A 11 0.72 4.97 5.80
C PHE A 11 1.38 6.24 5.31
N LEU A 12 2.19 6.85 6.19
CA LEU A 12 3.14 7.90 5.85
C LEU A 12 4.55 7.31 5.93
N VAL A 13 5.31 7.43 4.85
CA VAL A 13 6.73 7.11 4.83
C VAL A 13 7.51 8.41 4.66
N GLU A 14 8.37 8.72 5.64
CA GLU A 14 9.24 9.88 5.61
C GLU A 14 10.64 9.48 5.16
N SER A 15 11.12 10.16 4.11
CA SER A 15 12.53 10.17 3.70
C SER A 15 13.22 11.48 4.08
N GLU A 16 14.48 11.63 3.71
CA GLU A 16 15.21 12.87 3.93
C GLU A 16 14.57 14.08 3.22
N ALA A 17 14.08 13.89 1.99
CA ALA A 17 13.61 14.96 1.12
C ALA A 17 12.10 14.94 0.83
N CYS A 18 11.40 13.85 1.13
CA CYS A 18 10.03 13.66 0.68
C CYS A 18 9.21 12.84 1.66
N TYR A 19 7.92 13.14 1.70
CA TYR A 19 6.89 12.32 2.34
C TYR A 19 6.10 11.57 1.27
N TYR A 20 5.85 10.26 1.51
CA TYR A 20 5.02 9.40 0.69
C TYR A 20 3.81 8.98 1.51
N ILE A 21 2.62 9.48 1.16
CA ILE A 21 1.36 9.13 1.84
C ILE A 21 0.61 8.15 0.97
N PHE A 22 0.34 6.95 1.50
CA PHE A 22 -0.39 5.90 0.81
C PHE A 22 -1.80 5.77 1.39
N ASP A 23 -2.79 5.60 0.53
CA ASP A 23 -4.17 5.18 0.80
C ASP A 23 -4.79 5.84 2.05
N TYR A 24 -4.77 7.18 2.07
CA TYR A 24 -5.35 7.92 3.19
C TYR A 24 -6.88 7.75 3.23
N TYR A 25 -7.36 7.16 4.31
CA TYR A 25 -8.78 7.00 4.61
C TYR A 25 -9.27 7.99 5.67
N LYS A 26 -8.70 7.95 6.85
CA LYS A 26 -9.00 8.79 8.01
C LYS A 26 -7.81 8.81 8.96
N GLY A 27 -7.83 9.68 9.95
CA GLY A 27 -6.78 9.81 10.96
C GLY A 27 -6.02 11.12 10.82
N GLU A 28 -5.20 11.39 11.82
CA GLU A 28 -4.39 12.61 11.88
C GLU A 28 -3.02 12.36 11.25
N LEU A 29 -2.54 13.33 10.50
CA LEU A 29 -1.16 13.36 10.04
C LEU A 29 -0.29 14.01 11.13
N PRO A 30 0.96 13.53 11.34
CA PRO A 30 1.90 14.24 12.17
C PRO A 30 2.22 15.61 11.55
N LYS A 31 2.86 16.48 12.33
CA LYS A 31 3.37 17.75 11.79
C LYS A 31 4.42 17.46 10.72
N LEU A 32 4.18 17.93 9.51
CA LEU A 32 5.08 17.77 8.37
C LEU A 32 6.03 18.97 8.25
N ASP A 33 7.24 18.71 7.78
CA ASP A 33 8.22 19.73 7.41
C ASP A 33 7.86 20.32 6.04
N LYS A 34 7.66 21.63 5.98
CA LYS A 34 7.24 22.35 4.76
C LYS A 34 8.32 22.42 3.69
N ASP A 35 9.56 22.14 4.05
CA ASP A 35 10.68 22.14 3.10
C ASP A 35 10.74 20.81 2.31
N LYS A 36 9.94 19.80 2.70
CA LYS A 36 9.82 18.52 2.01
C LYS A 36 8.58 18.48 1.12
N GLU A 37 8.72 17.88 -0.05
CA GLU A 37 7.60 17.59 -0.94
C GLU A 37 6.77 16.42 -0.39
N VAL A 38 5.46 16.42 -0.68
CA VAL A 38 4.57 15.28 -0.39
C VAL A 38 4.13 14.64 -1.70
N ILE A 39 4.16 13.30 -1.77
CA ILE A 39 3.55 12.53 -2.83
C ILE A 39 2.43 11.69 -2.24
N VAL A 40 1.19 11.94 -2.69
CA VAL A 40 0.01 11.19 -2.28
C VAL A 40 -0.25 10.06 -3.27
N PHE A 41 -0.32 8.84 -2.79
CA PHE A 41 -0.66 7.63 -3.56
C PHE A 41 -2.05 7.16 -3.17
N CYS A 42 -2.83 6.75 -4.16
CA CYS A 42 -4.12 6.14 -3.92
C CYS A 42 -4.32 4.97 -4.86
N SER A 43 -4.43 3.76 -4.28
CA SER A 43 -4.46 2.50 -5.01
C SER A 43 -5.76 2.27 -5.77
N HIS A 44 -6.90 2.75 -5.26
CA HIS A 44 -8.21 2.62 -5.89
C HIS A 44 -9.27 3.53 -5.24
N PHE A 45 -10.52 3.45 -5.72
CA PHE A 45 -11.59 4.39 -5.39
C PHE A 45 -12.38 4.09 -4.10
N HIS A 46 -12.20 2.93 -3.46
CA HIS A 46 -12.94 2.56 -2.25
C HIS A 46 -12.67 3.55 -1.11
N GLN A 47 -13.68 3.75 -0.25
CA GLN A 47 -13.62 4.82 0.76
C GLN A 47 -12.55 4.58 1.84
N ASP A 48 -12.23 3.35 2.12
CA ASP A 48 -11.20 2.90 3.07
C ASP A 48 -9.76 3.03 2.53
N HIS A 49 -9.61 3.39 1.24
CA HIS A 49 -8.32 3.67 0.57
C HIS A 49 -8.22 5.08 0.02
N PHE A 50 -9.36 5.76 -0.21
CA PHE A 50 -9.35 7.11 -0.78
C PHE A 50 -10.33 8.05 -0.11
N ASN A 51 -9.80 8.99 0.67
CA ASN A 51 -10.53 10.15 1.16
C ASN A 51 -9.93 11.43 0.58
N PRO A 52 -10.64 12.19 -0.29
CA PRO A 52 -10.13 13.42 -0.89
C PRO A 52 -9.83 14.52 0.15
N GLN A 53 -10.28 14.39 1.39
CA GLN A 53 -9.95 15.32 2.48
C GLN A 53 -8.43 15.44 2.70
N ILE A 54 -7.64 14.44 2.30
CA ILE A 54 -6.18 14.52 2.37
C ILE A 54 -5.63 15.77 1.67
N PHE A 55 -6.24 16.19 0.56
CA PHE A 55 -5.81 17.35 -0.19
C PHE A 55 -6.12 18.66 0.54
N GLU A 56 -7.25 18.72 1.24
CA GLU A 56 -7.60 19.87 2.08
C GLU A 56 -6.64 19.97 3.27
N ILE A 57 -6.36 18.84 3.93
CA ILE A 57 -5.41 18.76 5.05
C ILE A 57 -4.02 19.28 4.61
N LEU A 58 -3.51 18.81 3.47
CA LEU A 58 -2.20 19.24 2.97
C LEU A 58 -2.17 20.72 2.58
N ASN A 59 -3.27 21.25 2.01
CA ASN A 59 -3.40 22.67 1.70
C ASN A 59 -3.40 23.52 2.99
N ASP A 60 -4.14 23.10 4.01
CA ASP A 60 -4.22 23.81 5.31
C ASP A 60 -2.87 23.79 6.03
N MET A 61 -2.11 22.69 5.89
CA MET A 61 -0.73 22.60 6.37
C MET A 61 0.24 23.46 5.54
N GLY A 62 -0.16 23.95 4.34
CA GLY A 62 0.68 24.72 3.42
C GLY A 62 1.78 23.87 2.78
N MET A 63 1.51 22.58 2.52
CA MET A 63 2.45 21.65 1.90
C MET A 63 2.45 21.80 0.38
N ASN A 64 3.64 21.61 -0.23
CA ASN A 64 3.76 21.39 -1.66
C ASN A 64 3.60 19.88 -1.93
N TYR A 65 2.68 19.50 -2.82
CA TYR A 65 2.40 18.10 -3.09
C TYR A 65 1.99 17.81 -4.53
N GLN A 66 2.21 16.57 -4.94
CA GLN A 66 1.67 15.97 -6.16
C GLN A 66 0.97 14.66 -5.79
N ALA A 67 0.18 14.09 -6.71
CA ALA A 67 -0.51 12.83 -6.43
C ALA A 67 -0.42 11.83 -7.58
N VAL A 68 -0.39 10.54 -7.22
CA VAL A 68 -0.47 9.39 -8.12
C VAL A 68 -1.75 8.64 -7.76
N LEU A 69 -2.76 8.79 -8.60
CA LEU A 69 -4.10 8.27 -8.32
C LEU A 69 -4.47 7.20 -9.35
N ALA A 70 -4.97 6.06 -8.87
CA ALA A 70 -5.44 5.00 -9.76
C ALA A 70 -6.52 5.51 -10.73
N LYS A 71 -6.57 4.90 -11.91
CA LYS A 71 -7.46 5.30 -13.01
C LYS A 71 -8.95 5.28 -12.62
N ASP A 72 -9.34 4.39 -11.73
CA ASP A 72 -10.73 4.21 -11.28
C ASP A 72 -11.23 5.31 -10.35
N ILE A 73 -10.32 6.15 -9.83
CA ILE A 73 -10.69 7.30 -9.01
C ILE A 73 -11.34 8.38 -9.88
N ASN A 74 -12.55 8.79 -9.49
CA ASN A 74 -13.30 9.79 -10.22
C ASN A 74 -12.56 11.13 -10.26
N LYS A 75 -12.27 11.62 -11.47
CA LYS A 75 -11.56 12.90 -11.71
C LYS A 75 -12.22 14.12 -11.08
N ARG A 76 -13.52 14.06 -10.75
CA ARG A 76 -14.22 15.14 -10.02
C ARG A 76 -13.72 15.29 -8.58
N LYS A 77 -13.05 14.27 -8.04
CA LYS A 77 -12.43 14.29 -6.70
C LYS A 77 -10.97 14.78 -6.73
N TYR A 78 -10.43 15.10 -7.91
CA TYR A 78 -9.05 15.58 -8.03
C TYR A 78 -8.94 17.02 -7.49
N PRO A 79 -7.89 17.35 -6.73
CA PRO A 79 -7.65 18.71 -6.27
C PRO A 79 -7.31 19.62 -7.45
N ALA A 80 -7.82 20.85 -7.41
CA ALA A 80 -7.50 21.87 -8.42
C ALA A 80 -6.06 22.36 -8.27
N GLY A 81 -5.36 22.57 -9.39
CA GLY A 81 -4.01 23.16 -9.40
C GLY A 81 -2.89 22.23 -8.94
N VAL A 82 -3.18 20.96 -8.68
CA VAL A 82 -2.20 19.95 -8.27
C VAL A 82 -1.85 19.05 -9.44
N LYS A 83 -0.59 18.70 -9.57
CA LYS A 83 -0.14 17.73 -10.57
C LYS A 83 -0.61 16.33 -10.20
N ILE A 84 -1.39 15.71 -11.09
CA ILE A 84 -1.94 14.37 -10.92
C ILE A 84 -1.36 13.43 -11.99
N THR A 85 -0.73 12.36 -11.56
CA THR A 85 -0.38 11.21 -12.40
C THR A 85 -1.49 10.18 -12.27
N THR A 86 -2.22 9.91 -13.36
CA THR A 86 -3.24 8.84 -13.38
C THR A 86 -2.54 7.49 -13.59
N ALA A 87 -2.62 6.62 -12.59
CA ALA A 87 -1.97 5.33 -12.58
C ALA A 87 -2.83 4.24 -13.22
N TYR A 88 -2.32 3.60 -14.26
CA TYR A 88 -2.85 2.39 -14.90
C TYR A 88 -1.98 1.21 -14.45
N HIS A 89 -2.51 0.00 -14.38
CA HIS A 89 -1.70 -1.19 -14.09
C HIS A 89 -0.65 -1.46 -15.17
N ASP A 90 0.42 -2.16 -14.82
CA ASP A 90 1.54 -2.54 -15.69
C ASP A 90 2.18 -1.34 -16.42
N LYS A 91 2.31 -0.22 -15.71
CA LYS A 91 2.95 1.00 -16.21
C LYS A 91 4.06 1.47 -15.27
N THR A 92 4.96 2.26 -15.83
CA THR A 92 6.01 2.95 -15.08
C THR A 92 5.96 4.44 -15.38
N TYR A 93 6.05 5.24 -14.34
CA TYR A 93 6.04 6.70 -14.37
C TYR A 93 7.30 7.24 -13.69
N ILE A 94 7.81 8.36 -14.19
CA ILE A 94 8.85 9.12 -13.52
C ILE A 94 8.25 10.44 -13.07
N LEU A 95 8.29 10.71 -11.78
CA LEU A 95 7.79 11.96 -11.21
C LEU A 95 8.86 13.07 -11.30
N ASP A 96 8.47 14.34 -11.07
CA ASP A 96 9.37 15.48 -11.26
C ASP A 96 10.61 15.43 -10.35
N ASN A 97 10.48 14.87 -9.16
CA ASN A 97 11.58 14.68 -8.22
C ASN A 97 12.46 13.45 -8.51
N GLY A 98 12.23 12.77 -9.63
CA GLY A 98 12.95 11.57 -10.03
C GLY A 98 12.45 10.26 -9.42
N THR A 99 11.42 10.28 -8.56
CA THR A 99 10.80 9.06 -8.03
C THR A 99 10.19 8.25 -9.18
N GLN A 100 10.56 6.99 -9.29
CA GLN A 100 9.96 6.06 -10.24
C GLN A 100 8.82 5.30 -9.58
N VAL A 101 7.67 5.26 -10.22
CA VAL A 101 6.47 4.55 -9.77
C VAL A 101 6.09 3.50 -10.80
N SER A 102 6.18 2.24 -10.45
CA SER A 102 5.67 1.13 -11.25
C SER A 102 4.42 0.55 -10.59
N THR A 103 3.54 -0.02 -11.39
CA THR A 103 2.23 -0.49 -10.92
C THR A 103 1.98 -1.94 -11.34
N LEU A 104 1.28 -2.69 -10.47
CA LEU A 104 0.75 -4.01 -10.77
C LEU A 104 -0.77 -3.96 -10.79
N LEU A 105 -1.39 -4.99 -11.41
CA LEU A 105 -2.84 -5.15 -11.41
C LEU A 105 -3.31 -5.66 -10.04
N SER A 106 -4.21 -4.95 -9.39
CA SER A 106 -4.86 -5.45 -8.17
C SER A 106 -5.76 -6.63 -8.46
N THR A 107 -5.93 -7.51 -7.50
CA THR A 107 -6.88 -8.63 -7.54
C THR A 107 -8.31 -8.23 -7.16
N ASP A 108 -8.47 -7.06 -6.54
CA ASP A 108 -9.77 -6.39 -6.35
C ASP A 108 -9.88 -5.20 -7.30
N SER A 109 -9.60 -3.99 -6.84
CA SER A 109 -9.74 -2.74 -7.62
C SER A 109 -8.40 -2.02 -7.74
N GLY A 110 -8.22 -1.24 -8.80
CA GLY A 110 -7.08 -0.33 -8.98
C GLY A 110 -5.73 -1.01 -9.19
N VAL A 111 -4.72 -0.58 -8.44
CA VAL A 111 -3.32 -0.96 -8.63
C VAL A 111 -2.58 -1.15 -7.31
N ALA A 112 -1.53 -2.00 -7.32
CA ALA A 112 -0.46 -1.94 -6.34
C ALA A 112 0.68 -1.05 -6.84
N PHE A 113 1.45 -0.47 -5.91
CA PHE A 113 2.56 0.43 -6.21
C PHE A 113 3.92 -0.16 -5.85
N VAL A 114 4.88 0.00 -6.75
CA VAL A 114 6.31 -0.14 -6.50
C VAL A 114 6.93 1.24 -6.67
N VAL A 115 7.37 1.84 -5.57
CA VAL A 115 7.92 3.20 -5.54
C VAL A 115 9.41 3.12 -5.31
N LYS A 116 10.19 3.43 -6.35
CA LYS A 116 11.64 3.49 -6.27
C LYS A 116 12.08 4.94 -6.10
N THR A 117 12.61 5.24 -4.94
CA THR A 117 13.22 6.52 -4.59
C THR A 117 14.73 6.48 -4.90
N LYS A 118 15.46 7.54 -4.57
CA LYS A 118 16.92 7.56 -4.70
C LYS A 118 17.59 6.46 -3.87
N ASP A 119 17.07 6.21 -2.66
CA ASP A 119 17.77 5.42 -1.64
C ASP A 119 16.99 4.17 -1.19
N SER A 120 15.78 3.93 -1.70
CA SER A 120 14.92 2.85 -1.22
C SER A 120 13.88 2.42 -2.25
N ILE A 121 13.40 1.20 -2.09
CA ILE A 121 12.26 0.66 -2.85
C ILE A 121 11.15 0.29 -1.88
N ILE A 122 9.96 0.86 -2.11
CA ILE A 122 8.76 0.68 -1.29
C ILE A 122 7.71 -0.07 -2.12
N TYR A 123 7.08 -1.05 -1.52
CA TYR A 123 5.91 -1.74 -2.07
C TYR A 123 4.67 -1.40 -1.25
N HIS A 124 3.58 -1.03 -1.92
CA HIS A 124 2.26 -0.90 -1.30
C HIS A 124 1.24 -1.69 -2.11
N ALA A 125 0.70 -2.72 -1.51
CA ALA A 125 -0.17 -3.66 -2.22
C ALA A 125 -1.52 -3.05 -2.64
N GLY A 126 -2.01 -1.98 -1.97
CA GLY A 126 -3.44 -1.68 -2.06
C GLY A 126 -4.22 -2.93 -1.71
N ASP A 127 -5.18 -3.31 -2.53
CA ASP A 127 -5.96 -4.53 -2.38
C ASP A 127 -5.47 -5.68 -3.29
N LEU A 128 -4.18 -5.66 -3.67
CA LEU A 128 -3.55 -6.82 -4.29
C LEU A 128 -3.26 -7.87 -3.21
N ASN A 129 -4.16 -8.84 -3.07
CA ASN A 129 -4.08 -9.91 -2.09
C ASN A 129 -4.66 -11.21 -2.66
N ASP A 130 -4.39 -12.35 -2.01
CA ASP A 130 -5.06 -13.62 -2.25
C ASP A 130 -6.40 -13.62 -1.51
N TRP A 131 -7.43 -13.04 -2.15
CA TRP A 131 -8.77 -12.93 -1.59
C TRP A 131 -9.51 -14.27 -1.66
N TYR A 132 -9.01 -15.26 -0.94
CA TYR A 132 -9.73 -16.52 -0.76
C TYR A 132 -10.87 -16.32 0.25
N TRP A 133 -12.10 -16.65 -0.12
CA TRP A 133 -13.26 -16.53 0.75
C TRP A 133 -13.93 -17.89 0.93
N GLU A 134 -14.16 -18.30 2.20
CA GLU A 134 -14.97 -19.46 2.49
C GLU A 134 -16.43 -19.23 2.00
N GLY A 135 -17.01 -20.26 1.39
CA GLY A 135 -18.36 -20.19 0.81
C GLY A 135 -18.41 -19.73 -0.66
N GLU A 136 -17.34 -19.16 -1.21
CA GLU A 136 -17.23 -18.94 -2.65
C GLU A 136 -16.87 -20.23 -3.39
N PRO A 137 -17.26 -20.36 -4.68
CA PRO A 137 -16.88 -21.55 -5.47
C PRO A 137 -15.37 -21.77 -5.51
N ASP A 138 -14.93 -23.02 -5.30
CA ASP A 138 -13.51 -23.39 -5.39
C ASP A 138 -12.81 -22.94 -6.66
N ALA A 139 -13.55 -22.89 -7.80
CA ALA A 139 -12.99 -22.46 -9.08
C ALA A 139 -12.62 -20.97 -9.03
N ASP A 140 -13.46 -20.15 -8.41
CA ASP A 140 -13.26 -18.71 -8.30
C ASP A 140 -12.10 -18.40 -7.34
N ASN A 141 -12.05 -19.09 -6.20
CA ASN A 141 -10.94 -18.99 -5.26
C ASN A 141 -9.60 -19.42 -5.90
N ARG A 142 -9.57 -20.53 -6.64
CA ARG A 142 -8.36 -20.94 -7.38
C ARG A 142 -7.95 -19.91 -8.43
N GLN A 143 -8.89 -19.31 -9.13
CA GLN A 143 -8.59 -18.25 -10.10
C GLN A 143 -8.04 -17.00 -9.39
N MET A 144 -8.60 -16.61 -8.26
CA MET A 144 -8.13 -15.52 -7.43
C MET A 144 -6.68 -15.74 -7.00
N THR A 145 -6.38 -16.88 -6.38
CA THR A 145 -5.02 -17.27 -5.98
C THR A 145 -4.05 -17.24 -7.15
N SER A 146 -4.45 -17.76 -8.31
CA SER A 146 -3.60 -17.76 -9.51
C SER A 146 -3.28 -16.34 -9.99
N ARG A 147 -4.27 -15.44 -10.00
CA ARG A 147 -4.08 -14.02 -10.37
C ARG A 147 -3.15 -13.32 -9.39
N TYR A 148 -3.38 -13.48 -8.09
CA TYR A 148 -2.53 -12.92 -7.05
C TYR A 148 -1.08 -13.35 -7.23
N ARG A 149 -0.83 -14.65 -7.32
CA ARG A 149 0.52 -15.21 -7.48
C ARG A 149 1.22 -14.70 -8.73
N ALA A 150 0.50 -14.60 -9.85
CA ALA A 150 1.05 -14.07 -11.09
C ALA A 150 1.54 -12.61 -10.96
N GLU A 151 0.85 -11.79 -10.18
CA GLU A 151 1.26 -10.40 -9.92
C GLU A 151 2.46 -10.34 -8.96
N ILE A 152 2.44 -11.11 -7.87
CA ILE A 152 3.56 -11.16 -6.92
C ILE A 152 4.84 -11.72 -7.58
N ASP A 153 4.70 -12.67 -8.50
CA ASP A 153 5.85 -13.25 -9.22
C ASP A 153 6.60 -12.21 -10.07
N LYS A 154 5.97 -11.12 -10.47
CA LYS A 154 6.62 -9.99 -11.16
C LYS A 154 7.61 -9.25 -10.23
N LEU A 155 7.50 -9.40 -8.91
CA LEU A 155 8.35 -8.75 -7.91
C LEU A 155 9.61 -9.57 -7.57
N LYS A 156 9.72 -10.82 -8.05
CA LYS A 156 10.87 -11.70 -7.79
C LYS A 156 12.18 -11.06 -8.27
N GLY A 157 13.20 -11.14 -7.44
CA GLY A 157 14.53 -10.55 -7.70
C GLY A 157 14.64 -9.05 -7.41
N ILE A 158 13.56 -8.42 -6.92
CA ILE A 158 13.59 -7.05 -6.40
C ILE A 158 13.70 -7.13 -4.87
N HIS A 159 14.67 -6.41 -4.30
CA HIS A 159 14.74 -6.23 -2.85
C HIS A 159 13.98 -4.97 -2.45
N PHE A 160 12.98 -5.11 -1.58
CA PHE A 160 12.21 -3.99 -1.02
C PHE A 160 12.75 -3.64 0.36
N ASP A 161 12.93 -2.36 0.64
CA ASP A 161 13.25 -1.89 2.00
C ASP A 161 12.02 -1.96 2.90
N ILE A 162 10.87 -1.58 2.35
CA ILE A 162 9.57 -1.50 3.04
C ILE A 162 8.49 -2.09 2.13
N ALA A 163 7.61 -2.90 2.72
CA ALA A 163 6.41 -3.39 2.05
C ALA A 163 5.17 -3.27 2.97
N PHE A 164 4.06 -2.85 2.40
CA PHE A 164 2.73 -2.81 3.02
C PHE A 164 1.87 -3.88 2.36
N VAL A 165 1.47 -4.89 3.14
CA VAL A 165 0.83 -6.11 2.62
C VAL A 165 -0.43 -6.42 3.42
N PRO A 166 -1.57 -6.72 2.77
CA PRO A 166 -2.81 -7.07 3.47
C PRO A 166 -2.66 -8.31 4.37
N LEU A 167 -3.33 -8.23 5.52
CA LEU A 167 -3.48 -9.33 6.50
C LEU A 167 -4.88 -9.24 7.08
N ASP A 168 -5.88 -9.70 6.32
CA ASP A 168 -7.29 -9.46 6.64
C ASP A 168 -7.91 -10.61 7.46
N PRO A 169 -8.27 -10.38 8.74
CA PRO A 169 -8.82 -11.42 9.60
C PRO A 169 -10.18 -11.96 9.14
N ARG A 170 -10.90 -11.23 8.27
CA ARG A 170 -12.19 -11.67 7.72
C ARG A 170 -12.06 -12.88 6.79
N GLN A 171 -10.85 -13.16 6.28
CA GLN A 171 -10.56 -14.36 5.48
C GLN A 171 -10.41 -15.63 6.35
N GLU A 172 -10.65 -15.54 7.65
CA GLU A 172 -10.69 -16.66 8.61
C GLU A 172 -9.42 -17.51 8.58
N ASP A 173 -9.50 -18.76 8.09
CA ASP A 173 -8.32 -19.65 8.00
C ASP A 173 -7.36 -19.28 6.86
N HIS A 174 -7.82 -18.49 5.89
CA HIS A 174 -7.06 -18.03 4.73
C HIS A 174 -6.42 -16.64 4.91
N TYR A 175 -6.54 -16.02 6.10
CA TYR A 175 -6.11 -14.65 6.38
C TYR A 175 -4.63 -14.38 6.07
N ALA A 176 -3.80 -15.41 6.13
CA ALA A 176 -2.36 -15.32 5.98
C ALA A 176 -1.84 -15.74 4.60
N ASP A 177 -2.67 -16.35 3.74
CA ASP A 177 -2.22 -16.99 2.49
C ASP A 177 -1.47 -16.01 1.57
N GLY A 178 -2.02 -14.81 1.37
CA GLY A 178 -1.38 -13.78 0.58
C GLY A 178 -0.06 -13.30 1.19
N MET A 179 -0.05 -13.00 2.48
CA MET A 179 1.14 -12.57 3.21
C MET A 179 2.26 -13.62 3.16
N ILE A 180 1.92 -14.89 3.35
CA ILE A 180 2.90 -16.00 3.30
C ILE A 180 3.50 -16.10 1.91
N TYR A 181 2.67 -16.09 0.85
CA TYR A 181 3.17 -16.17 -0.51
C TYR A 181 4.11 -15.01 -0.85
N PHE A 182 3.76 -13.78 -0.43
CA PHE A 182 4.64 -12.62 -0.58
C PHE A 182 5.98 -12.84 0.15
N LEU A 183 5.94 -13.23 1.42
CA LEU A 183 7.13 -13.41 2.24
C LEU A 183 8.07 -14.53 1.74
N GLU A 184 7.53 -15.54 1.05
CA GLU A 184 8.30 -16.64 0.48
C GLU A 184 8.94 -16.34 -0.87
N ASN A 185 8.37 -15.40 -1.63
CA ASN A 185 8.76 -15.16 -3.01
C ASN A 185 9.41 -13.78 -3.24
N VAL A 186 9.28 -12.85 -2.27
CA VAL A 186 9.76 -11.46 -2.39
C VAL A 186 10.73 -11.13 -1.27
N GLU A 187 11.88 -10.59 -1.63
CA GLU A 187 12.87 -10.11 -0.67
C GLU A 187 12.45 -8.75 -0.10
N CYS A 188 12.31 -8.65 1.22
CA CYS A 188 11.92 -7.40 1.87
C CYS A 188 12.54 -7.28 3.27
N GLY A 189 13.05 -6.09 3.60
CA GLY A 189 13.65 -5.79 4.90
C GLY A 189 12.62 -5.60 6.02
N ALA A 190 11.52 -4.91 5.75
CA ALA A 190 10.45 -4.65 6.71
C ALA A 190 9.08 -4.76 6.05
N VAL A 191 8.21 -5.59 6.59
CA VAL A 191 6.82 -5.77 6.13
C VAL A 191 5.87 -5.25 7.20
N PHE A 192 5.04 -4.32 6.81
CA PHE A 192 3.98 -3.73 7.63
C PHE A 192 2.65 -4.33 7.19
N PRO A 193 2.02 -5.18 8.04
CA PRO A 193 0.67 -5.66 7.79
C PRO A 193 -0.31 -4.49 7.73
N MET A 194 -1.29 -4.60 6.85
CA MET A 194 -2.35 -3.61 6.69
C MET A 194 -3.69 -4.31 6.42
N HIS A 195 -4.77 -3.53 6.26
CA HIS A 195 -6.10 -4.03 5.94
C HIS A 195 -6.70 -4.95 7.00
N TYR A 196 -6.30 -4.78 8.26
CA TYR A 196 -6.76 -5.62 9.39
C TYR A 196 -7.92 -4.99 10.17
N TRP A 197 -8.51 -3.91 9.62
CA TRP A 197 -9.62 -3.19 10.24
C TRP A 197 -9.30 -2.77 11.69
N ASP A 198 -10.20 -3.02 12.63
CA ASP A 198 -9.99 -2.73 14.05
C ASP A 198 -9.51 -3.98 14.83
N GLU A 199 -8.81 -4.92 14.14
CA GLU A 199 -8.34 -6.19 14.69
C GLU A 199 -6.81 -6.36 14.63
N PRO A 200 -6.01 -5.44 15.22
CA PRO A 200 -4.54 -5.48 15.14
C PRO A 200 -3.93 -6.76 15.74
N LYS A 201 -4.66 -7.45 16.63
CA LYS A 201 -4.24 -8.74 17.22
C LYS A 201 -3.98 -9.83 16.16
N VAL A 202 -4.48 -9.66 14.94
CA VAL A 202 -4.17 -10.58 13.83
C VAL A 202 -2.67 -10.60 13.52
N ILE A 203 -1.95 -9.50 13.75
CA ILE A 203 -0.50 -9.42 13.58
C ILE A 203 0.20 -10.33 14.59
N ASP A 204 -0.21 -10.30 15.86
CA ASP A 204 0.34 -11.16 16.90
C ASP A 204 0.00 -12.64 16.63
N ARG A 205 -1.22 -12.91 16.17
CA ARG A 205 -1.64 -14.24 15.71
C ARG A 205 -0.70 -14.73 14.60
N PHE A 206 -0.47 -13.93 13.56
CA PHE A 206 0.41 -14.28 12.46
C PHE A 206 1.83 -14.57 12.92
N ILE A 207 2.40 -13.75 13.80
CA ILE A 207 3.75 -13.95 14.34
C ILE A 207 3.83 -15.23 15.19
N ALA A 208 2.78 -15.57 15.93
CA ALA A 208 2.72 -16.79 16.74
C ALA A 208 2.61 -18.06 15.87
N GLU A 209 1.78 -18.03 14.83
CA GLU A 209 1.59 -19.15 13.89
C GLU A 209 2.77 -19.32 12.93
N TYR A 210 3.43 -18.21 12.54
CA TYR A 210 4.53 -18.22 11.55
C TYR A 210 5.80 -17.53 12.08
N PRO A 211 6.42 -18.03 13.17
CA PRO A 211 7.54 -17.36 13.85
C PRO A 211 8.79 -17.15 12.98
N LYS A 212 8.95 -17.91 11.90
CA LYS A 212 10.05 -17.74 10.92
C LYS A 212 10.06 -16.34 10.25
N TYR A 213 8.92 -15.64 10.21
CA TYR A 213 8.81 -14.32 9.60
C TYR A 213 8.88 -13.16 10.59
N LYS A 214 8.91 -13.43 11.90
CA LYS A 214 8.88 -12.41 12.96
C LYS A 214 9.89 -11.28 12.76
N SER A 215 11.10 -11.60 12.31
CA SER A 215 12.15 -10.59 12.11
C SER A 215 11.84 -9.59 11.00
N ARG A 216 10.98 -9.95 10.05
CA ARG A 216 10.56 -9.10 8.92
C ARG A 216 9.29 -8.30 9.21
N ILE A 217 8.40 -8.80 10.06
CA ILE A 217 7.11 -8.15 10.38
C ILE A 217 7.34 -6.98 11.33
N ARG A 218 6.66 -5.86 11.07
CA ARG A 218 6.61 -4.67 11.93
C ARG A 218 5.19 -4.48 12.44
N ASN A 219 5.05 -4.36 13.75
CA ASN A 219 3.81 -3.94 14.36
C ASN A 219 3.83 -2.40 14.48
N THR A 220 2.81 -1.74 13.99
CA THR A 220 2.71 -0.27 13.92
C THR A 220 1.96 0.35 15.09
N GLU A 221 1.46 -0.46 16.01
CA GLU A 221 0.70 -0.01 17.20
C GLU A 221 1.56 0.14 18.45
N LEU A 222 2.86 0.33 18.29
CA LEU A 222 3.78 0.61 19.43
C LEU A 222 4.12 2.09 19.50
#